data_9302ac37981b1578461459a93acef7f0
#
_entry.id   9302ac37981b1578461459a93acef7f0
#
_cell.length_a   1.000
_cell.length_b   1.000
_cell.length_c   1.000
_cell.angle_alpha   90.00
_cell.angle_beta   90.00
_cell.angle_gamma   90.00
#
_symmetry.space_group_name_H-M   'P 1'
#
loop_
_entity.id
_entity.type
_entity.pdbx_description
1 polymer ?
#
loop_
_entity_poly.entity_id
_entity_poly.type
_entity_poly.pdbx_seq_one_letter_code
_entity_poly.pdbx_strand_id
1 'polypeptide(L)'
;MLNNGPLVIAGREIRSRLFAGTGKFASNETMRDTLEASGAEIVTVALRRADLSGKKDPFANILEFIDPKRFLLLPNTSGAMNAEEAVRLARLAVTAGLPNWVKLEIHPDPRYLLPDPIETFKAAEILVKEGFVVLPYINADPVLAKRLQEIGTATVMPLGSPIGSNRGIETRGQIEIIIEQATVPVVVDAGIGAPSHAAEAMEMGADAVLVNTALAIPTDPVRMAKAFRAAVEAGRAAYEIGLGLKLEHASATSPLTAFLKG
;
A
#
# COMPACT_ATOMS: atom_id res chain seq x y z
N MET A 1 -5.10 9.93 20.12
CA MET A 1 -6.41 10.30 19.55
C MET A 1 -6.58 9.49 18.28
N LEU A 2 -7.68 8.74 18.14
CA LEU A 2 -7.99 8.03 16.90
C LEU A 2 -8.15 9.06 15.77
N ASN A 3 -7.39 8.90 14.70
CA ASN A 3 -7.49 9.81 13.53
C ASN A 3 -8.68 9.35 12.66
N ASN A 4 -9.86 9.84 13.00
CA ASN A 4 -11.11 9.53 12.27
C ASN A 4 -11.34 10.44 11.05
N GLY A 5 -10.30 11.20 10.66
CA GLY A 5 -10.35 12.06 9.49
C GLY A 5 -10.13 11.31 8.16
N PRO A 6 -10.32 12.04 7.04
CA PRO A 6 -9.96 11.50 5.72
C PRO A 6 -8.46 11.19 5.66
N LEU A 7 -8.09 10.24 4.79
CA LEU A 7 -6.68 9.98 4.51
C LEU A 7 -6.11 11.17 3.73
N VAL A 8 -5.10 11.83 4.29
CA VAL A 8 -4.42 12.95 3.63
C VAL A 8 -2.96 12.58 3.41
N ILE A 9 -2.50 12.63 2.15
CA ILE A 9 -1.09 12.39 1.78
C ILE A 9 -0.60 13.61 1.01
N ALA A 10 0.46 14.25 1.48
CA ALA A 10 1.03 15.46 0.88
C ALA A 10 -0.02 16.56 0.57
N GLY A 11 -0.97 16.77 1.49
CA GLY A 11 -2.04 17.76 1.34
C GLY A 11 -3.19 17.34 0.42
N ARG A 12 -3.12 16.15 -0.21
CA ARG A 12 -4.19 15.61 -1.04
C ARG A 12 -5.07 14.68 -0.24
N GLU A 13 -6.36 14.92 -0.26
CA GLU A 13 -7.39 14.05 0.35
C GLU A 13 -7.63 12.82 -0.53
N ILE A 14 -7.58 11.63 0.06
CA ILE A 14 -7.79 10.33 -0.58
C ILE A 14 -8.95 9.64 0.14
N ARG A 15 -9.99 9.28 -0.58
CA ARG A 15 -11.18 8.65 -0.01
C ARG A 15 -11.00 7.16 0.21
N SER A 16 -10.33 6.50 -0.75
CA SER A 16 -10.08 5.07 -0.68
C SER A 16 -8.80 4.77 0.10
N ARG A 17 -8.90 3.85 1.06
CA ARG A 17 -7.76 3.33 1.82
C ARG A 17 -7.18 2.04 1.17
N LEU A 18 -7.71 1.64 0.02
CA LEU A 18 -7.16 0.57 -0.82
C LEU A 18 -6.38 1.19 -1.97
N PHE A 19 -5.06 0.96 -2.02
CA PHE A 19 -4.21 1.26 -3.17
C PHE A 19 -4.06 -0.01 -3.99
N ALA A 20 -3.99 0.12 -5.30
CA ALA A 20 -3.90 -1.02 -6.19
C ALA A 20 -2.64 -0.97 -7.06
N GLY A 21 -2.10 -2.15 -7.37
CA GLY A 21 -1.03 -2.29 -8.35
C GLY A 21 -1.55 -2.74 -9.70
N THR A 22 -0.70 -2.65 -10.72
CA THR A 22 -1.04 -2.97 -12.13
C THR A 22 -0.34 -4.23 -12.65
N GLY A 23 0.41 -4.93 -11.81
CA GLY A 23 1.18 -6.10 -12.23
C GLY A 23 0.37 -7.40 -12.26
N LYS A 24 0.81 -8.36 -13.10
CA LYS A 24 0.34 -9.76 -13.15
C LYS A 24 -1.07 -10.00 -13.69
N PHE A 25 -1.80 -8.99 -14.14
CA PHE A 25 -3.09 -9.20 -14.78
C PHE A 25 -2.94 -9.93 -16.12
N ALA A 26 -3.94 -10.74 -16.47
CA ALA A 26 -3.97 -11.50 -17.72
C ALA A 26 -4.13 -10.61 -18.96
N SER A 27 -4.83 -9.46 -18.81
CA SER A 27 -4.96 -8.44 -19.86
C SER A 27 -5.08 -7.04 -19.24
N ASN A 28 -4.87 -6.01 -20.05
CA ASN A 28 -5.05 -4.62 -19.65
C ASN A 28 -6.53 -4.29 -19.38
N GLU A 29 -7.46 -4.91 -20.09
CA GLU A 29 -8.90 -4.77 -19.87
C GLU A 29 -9.29 -5.33 -18.50
N THR A 30 -8.82 -6.55 -18.17
CA THR A 30 -9.05 -7.14 -16.84
C THR A 30 -8.47 -6.28 -15.75
N MET A 31 -7.27 -5.72 -15.96
CA MET A 31 -6.67 -4.78 -15.03
C MET A 31 -7.55 -3.55 -14.82
N ARG A 32 -7.97 -2.88 -15.90
CA ARG A 32 -8.85 -1.70 -15.85
C ARG A 32 -10.12 -1.99 -15.05
N ASP A 33 -10.83 -3.06 -15.42
CA ASP A 33 -12.11 -3.42 -14.79
C ASP A 33 -11.93 -3.75 -13.28
N THR A 34 -10.80 -4.36 -12.94
CA THR A 34 -10.43 -4.67 -11.54
C THR A 34 -10.11 -3.40 -10.75
N LEU A 35 -9.31 -2.49 -11.33
CA LEU A 35 -9.00 -1.20 -10.71
C LEU A 35 -10.28 -0.39 -10.45
N GLU A 36 -11.19 -0.37 -11.40
CA GLU A 36 -12.47 0.30 -11.24
C GLU A 36 -13.33 -0.30 -10.13
N ALA A 37 -13.39 -1.64 -10.06
CA ALA A 37 -14.15 -2.37 -9.06
C ALA A 37 -13.56 -2.23 -7.65
N SER A 38 -12.23 -2.04 -7.53
CA SER A 38 -11.53 -1.86 -6.25
C SER A 38 -11.90 -0.56 -5.55
N GLY A 39 -12.37 0.46 -6.29
CA GLY A 39 -12.58 1.79 -5.76
C GLY A 39 -11.28 2.51 -5.36
N ALA A 40 -10.11 1.98 -5.71
CA ALA A 40 -8.83 2.64 -5.46
C ALA A 40 -8.78 4.01 -6.14
N GLU A 41 -8.11 4.97 -5.52
CA GLU A 41 -7.81 6.27 -6.11
C GLU A 41 -6.32 6.43 -6.41
N ILE A 42 -5.48 5.62 -5.78
CA ILE A 42 -4.03 5.56 -6.04
C ILE A 42 -3.70 4.21 -6.70
N VAL A 43 -3.04 4.29 -7.85
CA VAL A 43 -2.65 3.12 -8.64
C VAL A 43 -1.16 3.15 -8.94
N THR A 44 -0.43 2.09 -8.53
CA THR A 44 1.01 2.02 -8.80
C THR A 44 1.30 1.48 -10.18
N VAL A 45 2.26 2.12 -10.86
CA VAL A 45 2.72 1.73 -12.20
C VAL A 45 4.24 1.56 -12.18
N ALA A 46 4.71 0.36 -12.56
CA ALA A 46 6.14 0.14 -12.69
C ALA A 46 6.67 0.82 -13.96
N LEU A 47 7.65 1.73 -13.79
CA LEU A 47 8.23 2.51 -14.89
C LEU A 47 8.83 1.65 -16.01
N ARG A 48 9.32 0.46 -15.69
CA ARG A 48 9.81 -0.51 -16.68
C ARG A 48 8.72 -1.04 -17.62
N ARG A 49 7.44 -0.85 -17.28
CA ARG A 49 6.27 -1.27 -18.07
C ARG A 49 5.59 -0.10 -18.78
N ALA A 50 5.94 1.14 -18.44
CA ALA A 50 5.49 2.30 -19.17
C ALA A 50 6.43 2.52 -20.36
N ASP A 51 5.94 2.37 -21.59
CA ASP A 51 6.73 2.76 -22.76
C ASP A 51 6.82 4.29 -22.81
N LEU A 52 7.90 4.80 -22.25
CA LEU A 52 8.22 6.23 -22.29
C LEU A 52 8.91 6.62 -23.61
N SER A 53 9.14 5.66 -24.53
CA SER A 53 9.85 5.89 -25.80
C SER A 53 8.97 6.38 -26.93
N GLY A 54 7.63 6.34 -26.75
CA GLY A 54 6.66 6.69 -27.80
C GLY A 54 6.60 5.69 -28.97
N LYS A 55 7.30 4.55 -28.87
CA LYS A 55 7.16 3.46 -29.84
C LYS A 55 5.96 2.61 -29.45
N LYS A 56 5.09 2.33 -30.41
CA LYS A 56 3.93 1.45 -30.19
C LYS A 56 4.39 0.01 -29.93
N ASP A 57 4.60 -0.34 -28.68
CA ASP A 57 4.66 -1.72 -28.22
C ASP A 57 3.24 -2.15 -27.83
N PRO A 58 2.69 -3.23 -28.43
CA PRO A 58 1.34 -3.73 -28.10
C PRO A 58 1.16 -4.09 -26.62
N PHE A 59 2.25 -4.31 -25.87
CA PHE A 59 2.25 -4.57 -24.43
C PHE A 59 2.59 -3.34 -23.57
N ALA A 60 2.95 -2.21 -24.18
CA ALA A 60 3.62 -1.11 -23.50
C ALA A 60 2.68 -0.03 -22.99
N ASN A 61 1.45 0.07 -23.45
CA ASN A 61 0.65 1.23 -23.09
C ASN A 61 -0.39 0.93 -22.02
N ILE A 62 0.06 0.38 -20.90
CA ILE A 62 -0.77 0.20 -19.70
C ILE A 62 -1.48 1.50 -19.29
N LEU A 63 -0.87 2.66 -19.56
CA LEU A 63 -1.41 3.99 -19.25
C LEU A 63 -2.66 4.34 -20.05
N GLU A 64 -2.87 3.76 -21.24
CA GLU A 64 -4.10 3.97 -22.02
C GLU A 64 -5.34 3.35 -21.35
N PHE A 65 -5.13 2.39 -20.46
CA PHE A 65 -6.19 1.69 -19.72
C PHE A 65 -6.46 2.27 -18.33
N ILE A 66 -5.72 3.32 -17.93
CA ILE A 66 -5.86 3.94 -16.62
C ILE A 66 -6.24 5.41 -16.80
N ASP A 67 -7.48 5.77 -16.48
CA ASP A 67 -7.95 7.16 -16.59
C ASP A 67 -7.24 8.05 -15.55
N PRO A 68 -6.37 8.99 -15.96
CA PRO A 68 -5.63 9.85 -15.04
C PRO A 68 -6.53 10.90 -14.34
N LYS A 69 -7.78 11.07 -14.77
CA LYS A 69 -8.75 11.93 -14.08
C LYS A 69 -9.35 11.23 -12.87
N ARG A 70 -9.40 9.90 -12.91
CA ARG A 70 -9.96 9.05 -11.85
C ARG A 70 -8.90 8.54 -10.89
N PHE A 71 -7.74 8.20 -11.41
CA PHE A 71 -6.66 7.59 -10.64
C PHE A 71 -5.46 8.52 -10.53
N LEU A 72 -4.94 8.69 -9.31
CA LEU A 72 -3.60 9.21 -9.10
C LEU A 72 -2.59 8.13 -9.44
N LEU A 73 -1.85 8.34 -10.51
CA LEU A 73 -0.75 7.44 -10.87
C LEU A 73 0.40 7.62 -9.88
N LEU A 74 0.85 6.50 -9.33
CA LEU A 74 2.00 6.43 -8.44
C LEU A 74 3.10 5.60 -9.10
N PRO A 75 4.00 6.25 -9.87
CA PRO A 75 5.16 5.57 -10.45
C PRO A 75 5.98 4.88 -9.38
N ASN A 76 6.44 3.65 -9.62
CA ASN A 76 7.34 2.96 -8.72
C ASN A 76 8.70 2.69 -9.36
N THR A 77 9.73 2.62 -8.53
CA THR A 77 11.11 2.36 -8.94
C THR A 77 11.48 0.88 -8.88
N SER A 78 10.49 0.00 -8.91
CA SER A 78 10.69 -1.45 -8.82
C SER A 78 11.73 -1.94 -9.83
N GLY A 79 12.70 -2.69 -9.33
CA GLY A 79 13.84 -3.19 -10.05
C GLY A 79 15.06 -2.28 -10.02
N ALA A 80 15.02 -1.16 -9.31
CA ALA A 80 16.23 -0.43 -8.93
C ALA A 80 17.05 -1.27 -7.94
N MET A 81 18.36 -1.31 -8.16
CA MET A 81 19.31 -2.07 -7.34
C MET A 81 19.99 -1.20 -6.28
N ASN A 82 19.93 0.11 -6.43
CA ASN A 82 20.55 1.10 -5.56
C ASN A 82 19.84 2.47 -5.65
N ALA A 83 20.27 3.41 -4.82
CA ALA A 83 19.68 4.75 -4.74
C ALA A 83 19.81 5.54 -6.05
N GLU A 84 20.94 5.46 -6.74
CA GLU A 84 21.19 6.19 -7.98
C GLU A 84 20.18 5.76 -9.07
N GLU A 85 19.98 4.45 -9.24
CA GLU A 85 19.00 3.94 -10.19
C GLU A 85 17.57 4.36 -9.85
N ALA A 86 17.19 4.29 -8.56
CA ALA A 86 15.86 4.68 -8.12
C ALA A 86 15.59 6.17 -8.37
N VAL A 87 16.54 7.04 -8.03
CA VAL A 87 16.45 8.47 -8.29
C VAL A 87 16.36 8.78 -9.79
N ARG A 88 17.17 8.09 -10.60
CA ARG A 88 17.13 8.23 -12.06
C ARG A 88 15.76 7.82 -12.62
N LEU A 89 15.18 6.71 -12.14
CA LEU A 89 13.85 6.26 -12.56
C LEU A 89 12.76 7.26 -12.16
N ALA A 90 12.79 7.80 -10.94
CA ALA A 90 11.83 8.80 -10.48
C ALA A 90 11.87 10.07 -11.35
N ARG A 91 13.06 10.61 -11.65
CA ARG A 91 13.25 11.76 -12.53
C ARG A 91 12.75 11.48 -13.97
N LEU A 92 12.99 10.26 -14.47
CA LEU A 92 12.50 9.84 -15.79
C LEU A 92 10.97 9.83 -15.86
N ALA A 93 10.29 9.41 -14.79
CA ALA A 93 8.83 9.44 -14.70
C ALA A 93 8.27 10.85 -14.88
N VAL A 94 8.83 11.83 -14.17
CA VAL A 94 8.41 13.24 -14.27
C VAL A 94 8.71 13.81 -15.65
N THR A 95 9.87 13.49 -16.22
CA THR A 95 10.22 13.90 -17.59
C THR A 95 9.23 13.34 -18.62
N ALA A 96 8.65 12.17 -18.35
CA ALA A 96 7.62 11.57 -19.18
C ALA A 96 6.19 12.10 -18.91
N GLY A 97 6.05 13.10 -18.06
CA GLY A 97 4.77 13.75 -17.76
C GLY A 97 3.95 13.07 -16.64
N LEU A 98 4.52 12.10 -15.91
CA LEU A 98 3.89 11.51 -14.75
C LEU A 98 4.00 12.44 -13.52
N PRO A 99 3.14 12.28 -12.52
CA PRO A 99 3.22 13.08 -11.29
C PRO A 99 4.58 12.94 -10.60
N ASN A 100 4.96 13.96 -9.81
CA ASN A 100 6.13 13.91 -8.93
C ASN A 100 5.92 13.07 -7.65
N TRP A 101 4.97 12.16 -7.69
CA TRP A 101 4.75 11.14 -6.68
C TRP A 101 5.57 9.91 -7.03
N VAL A 102 6.15 9.25 -6.04
CA VAL A 102 6.94 8.04 -6.28
C VAL A 102 6.78 7.03 -5.15
N LYS A 103 6.44 5.80 -5.52
CA LYS A 103 6.63 4.66 -4.63
C LYS A 103 8.09 4.20 -4.78
N LEU A 104 8.87 4.50 -3.76
CA LEU A 104 10.30 4.20 -3.76
C LEU A 104 10.54 2.75 -3.38
N GLU A 105 11.01 1.95 -4.32
CA GLU A 105 11.35 0.54 -4.16
C GLU A 105 12.79 0.30 -4.61
N ILE A 106 13.64 -0.23 -3.72
CA ILE A 106 15.01 -0.67 -4.02
C ILE A 106 15.19 -2.04 -3.40
N HIS A 107 15.24 -3.07 -4.23
CA HIS A 107 15.38 -4.45 -3.79
C HIS A 107 16.46 -5.18 -4.61
N PRO A 108 17.69 -5.21 -4.10
CA PRO A 108 18.84 -5.77 -4.82
C PRO A 108 18.78 -7.29 -4.95
N ASP A 109 18.01 -7.97 -4.09
CA ASP A 109 17.81 -9.42 -4.19
C ASP A 109 16.52 -9.75 -4.95
N PRO A 110 16.62 -10.27 -6.21
CA PRO A 110 15.44 -10.59 -7.01
C PRO A 110 14.66 -11.81 -6.48
N ARG A 111 15.22 -12.59 -5.56
CA ARG A 111 14.57 -13.79 -5.03
C ARG A 111 13.53 -13.47 -3.98
N TYR A 112 13.83 -12.55 -3.08
CA TYR A 112 12.93 -12.19 -1.97
C TYR A 112 12.33 -10.82 -2.09
N LEU A 113 12.88 -9.95 -2.94
CA LEU A 113 12.41 -8.57 -3.19
C LEU A 113 12.30 -7.76 -1.89
N LEU A 114 13.21 -8.03 -0.94
CA LEU A 114 13.29 -7.27 0.29
C LEU A 114 13.95 -5.91 0.04
N PRO A 115 13.42 -4.84 0.61
CA PRO A 115 13.95 -3.51 0.40
C PRO A 115 15.29 -3.30 1.12
N ASP A 116 16.24 -2.64 0.45
CA ASP A 116 17.50 -2.22 1.04
C ASP A 116 17.29 -0.96 1.90
N PRO A 117 17.49 -1.02 3.23
CA PRO A 117 17.20 0.11 4.10
C PRO A 117 18.14 1.31 3.89
N ILE A 118 19.40 1.04 3.54
CA ILE A 118 20.43 2.09 3.37
C ILE A 118 20.20 2.83 2.06
N GLU A 119 20.04 2.10 0.97
CA GLU A 119 19.80 2.69 -0.35
C GLU A 119 18.42 3.37 -0.42
N THR A 120 17.39 2.82 0.24
CA THR A 120 16.08 3.46 0.34
C THR A 120 16.17 4.79 1.07
N PHE A 121 16.90 4.86 2.20
CA PHE A 121 17.06 6.12 2.93
C PHE A 121 17.79 7.18 2.10
N LYS A 122 18.91 6.82 1.46
CA LYS A 122 19.68 7.71 0.58
C LYS A 122 18.84 8.28 -0.57
N ALA A 123 18.10 7.40 -1.25
CA ALA A 123 17.25 7.81 -2.36
C ALA A 123 16.10 8.72 -1.89
N ALA A 124 15.46 8.39 -0.76
CA ALA A 124 14.39 9.17 -0.18
C ALA A 124 14.87 10.59 0.17
N GLU A 125 16.04 10.73 0.80
CA GLU A 125 16.62 12.05 1.12
C GLU A 125 16.83 12.91 -0.11
N ILE A 126 17.34 12.34 -1.20
CA ILE A 126 17.56 13.07 -2.46
C ILE A 126 16.21 13.50 -3.06
N LEU A 127 15.27 12.55 -3.17
CA LEU A 127 13.98 12.79 -3.83
C LEU A 127 13.12 13.81 -3.06
N VAL A 128 13.10 13.73 -1.72
CA VAL A 128 12.40 14.72 -0.89
C VAL A 128 12.98 16.12 -1.08
N LYS A 129 14.31 16.27 -1.09
CA LYS A 129 14.97 17.54 -1.38
C LYS A 129 14.65 18.10 -2.77
N GLU A 130 14.36 17.23 -3.73
CA GLU A 130 13.95 17.60 -5.08
C GLU A 130 12.44 17.86 -5.21
N GLY A 131 11.68 17.78 -4.12
CA GLY A 131 10.25 18.08 -4.10
C GLY A 131 9.36 16.93 -4.55
N PHE A 132 9.86 15.70 -4.56
CA PHE A 132 9.02 14.53 -4.78
C PHE A 132 8.15 14.22 -3.56
N VAL A 133 6.95 13.73 -3.81
CA VAL A 133 6.10 13.08 -2.81
C VAL A 133 6.53 11.62 -2.73
N VAL A 134 7.33 11.29 -1.71
CA VAL A 134 7.98 9.98 -1.58
C VAL A 134 7.17 9.06 -0.67
N LEU A 135 6.82 7.88 -1.19
CA LEU A 135 6.16 6.79 -0.49
C LEU A 135 7.13 5.58 -0.45
N PRO A 136 7.96 5.44 0.58
CA PRO A 136 9.02 4.43 0.60
C PRO A 136 8.50 3.06 1.04
N TYR A 137 8.76 2.02 0.23
CA TYR A 137 8.60 0.61 0.58
C TYR A 137 9.78 0.15 1.43
N ILE A 138 9.50 -0.37 2.62
CA ILE A 138 10.51 -0.73 3.61
C ILE A 138 10.22 -2.09 4.27
N ASN A 139 11.24 -2.70 4.85
CA ASN A 139 11.02 -3.71 5.89
C ASN A 139 10.23 -3.06 7.04
N ALA A 140 9.50 -3.86 7.82
CA ALA A 140 8.79 -3.34 8.98
C ALA A 140 9.79 -3.00 10.10
N ASP A 141 10.59 -1.98 9.88
CA ASP A 141 11.61 -1.46 10.80
C ASP A 141 11.14 -0.11 11.38
N PRO A 142 10.75 -0.05 12.67
CA PRO A 142 10.27 1.18 13.29
C PRO A 142 11.31 2.30 13.32
N VAL A 143 12.60 1.97 13.44
CA VAL A 143 13.67 2.97 13.47
C VAL A 143 13.86 3.61 12.10
N LEU A 144 13.87 2.81 11.04
CA LEU A 144 13.93 3.32 9.67
C LEU A 144 12.69 4.14 9.33
N ALA A 145 11.50 3.66 9.70
CA ALA A 145 10.24 4.37 9.48
C ALA A 145 10.28 5.77 10.09
N LYS A 146 10.76 5.90 11.32
CA LYS A 146 10.93 7.19 12.00
C LYS A 146 11.91 8.12 11.25
N ARG A 147 13.08 7.62 10.87
CA ARG A 147 14.09 8.41 10.13
C ARG A 147 13.55 8.90 8.78
N LEU A 148 12.78 8.08 8.08
CA LEU A 148 12.17 8.46 6.80
C LEU A 148 11.14 9.59 6.98
N GLN A 149 10.34 9.56 8.04
CA GLN A 149 9.43 10.65 8.38
C GLN A 149 10.20 11.94 8.68
N GLU A 150 11.29 11.86 9.45
CA GLU A 150 12.12 13.01 9.82
C GLU A 150 12.75 13.73 8.60
N ILE A 151 13.06 13.01 7.54
CA ILE A 151 13.54 13.62 6.29
C ILE A 151 12.42 14.11 5.37
N GLY A 152 11.13 13.88 5.72
CA GLY A 152 9.98 14.44 5.02
C GLY A 152 9.33 13.52 4.00
N THR A 153 9.40 12.19 4.14
CA THR A 153 8.61 11.30 3.29
C THR A 153 7.12 11.47 3.58
N ALA A 154 6.28 11.31 2.55
CA ALA A 154 4.85 11.56 2.66
C ALA A 154 4.06 10.44 3.35
N THR A 155 4.64 9.24 3.41
CA THR A 155 4.12 8.05 4.09
C THR A 155 5.29 7.19 4.54
N VAL A 156 5.00 6.09 5.25
CA VAL A 156 5.87 4.92 5.35
C VAL A 156 5.09 3.68 4.92
N MET A 157 5.74 2.79 4.17
CA MET A 157 5.09 1.62 3.58
C MET A 157 5.79 0.31 4.04
N PRO A 158 5.56 -0.12 5.30
CA PRO A 158 6.14 -1.37 5.80
C PRO A 158 5.50 -2.57 5.12
N LEU A 159 6.31 -3.58 4.77
CA LEU A 159 5.82 -4.85 4.25
C LEU A 159 5.14 -5.68 5.34
N GLY A 160 4.02 -6.34 4.99
CA GLY A 160 3.43 -7.39 5.82
C GLY A 160 4.20 -8.70 5.71
N SER A 161 4.55 -9.10 4.48
CA SER A 161 5.43 -10.21 4.11
C SER A 161 6.00 -9.95 2.71
N PRO A 162 6.97 -10.72 2.21
CA PRO A 162 7.62 -10.45 0.92
C PRO A 162 6.65 -10.30 -0.25
N ILE A 163 7.00 -9.44 -1.20
CA ILE A 163 6.19 -9.15 -2.39
C ILE A 163 5.72 -10.44 -3.07
N GLY A 164 4.41 -10.55 -3.31
CA GLY A 164 3.81 -11.67 -4.03
C GLY A 164 3.74 -12.98 -3.26
N SER A 165 4.10 -12.99 -1.97
CA SER A 165 4.05 -14.20 -1.14
C SER A 165 2.64 -14.57 -0.66
N ASN A 166 1.71 -13.61 -0.60
CA ASN A 166 0.32 -13.79 -0.10
C ASN A 166 0.22 -14.32 1.34
N ARG A 167 1.27 -14.18 2.15
CA ARG A 167 1.36 -14.76 3.49
C ARG A 167 0.73 -13.90 4.59
N GLY A 168 0.25 -12.71 4.25
CA GLY A 168 -0.40 -11.80 5.18
C GLY A 168 0.59 -10.95 5.99
N ILE A 169 0.22 -10.62 7.23
CA ILE A 169 0.94 -9.66 8.07
C ILE A 169 1.83 -10.43 9.06
N GLU A 170 2.93 -11.01 8.57
CA GLU A 170 3.91 -11.72 9.41
C GLU A 170 4.71 -10.76 10.32
N THR A 171 4.80 -9.50 9.94
CA THR A 171 5.53 -8.44 10.67
C THR A 171 4.63 -7.61 11.58
N ARG A 172 3.52 -8.19 12.05
CA ARG A 172 2.47 -7.51 12.81
C ARG A 172 3.00 -6.65 13.95
N GLY A 173 3.83 -7.22 14.83
CA GLY A 173 4.30 -6.49 16.01
C GLY A 173 5.14 -5.26 15.67
N GLN A 174 5.93 -5.32 14.60
CA GLN A 174 6.71 -4.17 14.12
C GLN A 174 5.82 -3.11 13.48
N ILE A 175 4.79 -3.52 12.73
CA ILE A 175 3.83 -2.59 12.13
C ILE A 175 3.02 -1.88 13.21
N GLU A 176 2.61 -2.54 14.29
CA GLU A 176 1.93 -1.92 15.43
C GLU A 176 2.79 -0.81 16.05
N ILE A 177 4.09 -1.05 16.24
CA ILE A 177 5.03 -0.03 16.73
C ILE A 177 5.16 1.14 15.75
N ILE A 178 5.22 0.85 14.44
CA ILE A 178 5.28 1.90 13.41
C ILE A 178 4.02 2.76 13.46
N ILE A 179 2.83 2.16 13.52
CA ILE A 179 1.55 2.86 13.59
C ILE A 179 1.47 3.75 14.84
N GLU A 180 1.90 3.24 16.00
CA GLU A 180 1.89 3.99 17.25
C GLU A 180 2.76 5.25 17.19
N GLN A 181 3.91 5.17 16.52
CA GLN A 181 4.90 6.26 16.47
C GLN A 181 4.80 7.14 15.22
N ALA A 182 3.95 6.78 14.26
CA ALA A 182 3.89 7.47 12.98
C ALA A 182 3.29 8.88 13.11
N THR A 183 3.89 9.81 12.39
CA THR A 183 3.42 11.19 12.18
C THR A 183 2.95 11.44 10.75
N VAL A 184 3.15 10.46 9.88
CA VAL A 184 2.67 10.40 8.49
C VAL A 184 1.84 9.13 8.30
N PRO A 185 0.99 9.04 7.28
CA PRO A 185 0.20 7.84 7.02
C PRO A 185 1.05 6.58 6.87
N VAL A 186 0.59 5.49 7.49
CA VAL A 186 1.19 4.15 7.39
C VAL A 186 0.38 3.33 6.40
N VAL A 187 1.03 2.89 5.32
CA VAL A 187 0.41 2.05 4.29
C VAL A 187 1.03 0.66 4.35
N VAL A 188 0.29 -0.35 4.77
CA VAL A 188 0.80 -1.73 4.76
C VAL A 188 0.87 -2.22 3.32
N ASP A 189 2.08 -2.55 2.88
CA ASP A 189 2.39 -2.95 1.50
C ASP A 189 2.96 -4.36 1.47
N ALA A 190 2.72 -5.07 0.38
CA ALA A 190 3.23 -6.42 0.13
C ALA A 190 2.73 -7.53 1.09
N GLY A 191 2.63 -8.73 0.54
CA GLY A 191 2.21 -9.90 1.29
C GLY A 191 0.72 -10.03 1.56
N ILE A 192 -0.08 -8.99 1.32
CA ILE A 192 -1.52 -9.00 1.49
C ILE A 192 -2.14 -9.93 0.44
N GLY A 193 -2.53 -11.14 0.86
CA GLY A 193 -2.98 -12.21 -0.02
C GLY A 193 -4.47 -12.54 0.05
N ALA A 194 -5.18 -11.98 1.05
CA ALA A 194 -6.61 -12.21 1.25
C ALA A 194 -7.30 -10.94 1.76
N PRO A 195 -8.61 -10.78 1.53
CA PRO A 195 -9.39 -9.68 2.11
C PRO A 195 -9.27 -9.58 3.63
N SER A 196 -9.20 -10.72 4.33
CA SER A 196 -9.00 -10.76 5.78
C SER A 196 -7.68 -10.12 6.24
N HIS A 197 -6.60 -10.24 5.46
CA HIS A 197 -5.33 -9.58 5.77
C HIS A 197 -5.44 -8.05 5.64
N ALA A 198 -6.22 -7.58 4.66
CA ALA A 198 -6.48 -6.15 4.51
C ALA A 198 -7.35 -5.61 5.65
N ALA A 199 -8.39 -6.35 6.06
CA ALA A 199 -9.19 -6.00 7.24
C ALA A 199 -8.32 -5.95 8.50
N GLU A 200 -7.47 -6.95 8.72
CA GLU A 200 -6.53 -7.00 9.85
C GLU A 200 -5.62 -5.77 9.88
N ALA A 201 -5.00 -5.39 8.76
CA ALA A 201 -4.17 -4.18 8.68
C ALA A 201 -4.93 -2.93 9.09
N MET A 202 -6.17 -2.79 8.62
CA MET A 202 -7.00 -1.65 8.94
C MET A 202 -7.45 -1.64 10.41
N GLU A 203 -7.78 -2.81 10.97
CA GLU A 203 -8.13 -2.99 12.39
C GLU A 203 -6.96 -2.67 13.32
N MET A 204 -5.72 -2.90 12.88
CA MET A 204 -4.49 -2.50 13.60
C MET A 204 -4.29 -0.99 13.63
N GLY A 205 -4.98 -0.23 12.76
CA GLY A 205 -4.88 1.22 12.64
C GLY A 205 -4.00 1.71 11.50
N ALA A 206 -3.62 0.84 10.56
CA ALA A 206 -3.00 1.30 9.32
C ALA A 206 -3.92 2.30 8.59
N ASP A 207 -3.32 3.28 7.92
CA ASP A 207 -4.08 4.29 7.20
C ASP A 207 -4.57 3.81 5.84
N ALA A 208 -3.83 2.89 5.22
CA ALA A 208 -4.20 2.23 3.97
C ALA A 208 -3.46 0.91 3.79
N VAL A 209 -3.86 0.16 2.78
CA VAL A 209 -3.15 -1.03 2.30
C VAL A 209 -2.90 -0.93 0.80
N LEU A 210 -1.79 -1.49 0.32
CA LEU A 210 -1.53 -1.64 -1.11
C LEU A 210 -1.57 -3.11 -1.50
N VAL A 211 -2.41 -3.44 -2.48
CA VAL A 211 -2.63 -4.81 -2.95
C VAL A 211 -2.42 -4.89 -4.46
N ASN A 212 -1.68 -5.88 -4.92
CA ASN A 212 -1.50 -6.14 -6.35
C ASN A 212 -1.73 -7.62 -6.70
N THR A 213 -0.82 -8.51 -6.30
CA THR A 213 -0.86 -9.93 -6.70
C THR A 213 -2.21 -10.58 -6.37
N ALA A 214 -2.74 -10.36 -5.18
CA ALA A 214 -4.01 -10.93 -4.73
C ALA A 214 -5.25 -10.40 -5.47
N LEU A 215 -5.14 -9.26 -6.15
CA LEU A 215 -6.17 -8.76 -7.06
C LEU A 215 -6.05 -9.38 -8.46
N ALA A 216 -4.81 -9.61 -8.93
CA ALA A 216 -4.54 -9.93 -10.33
C ALA A 216 -4.65 -11.44 -10.67
N ILE A 217 -4.30 -12.32 -9.72
CA ILE A 217 -4.18 -13.77 -9.99
C ILE A 217 -5.46 -14.61 -9.79
N PRO A 218 -6.49 -14.20 -9.03
CA PRO A 218 -7.71 -14.98 -8.92
C PRO A 218 -8.41 -15.19 -10.26
N THR A 219 -9.26 -16.20 -10.35
CA THR A 219 -10.07 -16.48 -11.54
C THR A 219 -11.08 -15.37 -11.88
N ASP A 220 -11.49 -14.60 -10.87
CA ASP A 220 -12.37 -13.43 -11.01
C ASP A 220 -11.74 -12.23 -10.26
N PRO A 221 -10.81 -11.49 -10.90
CA PRO A 221 -10.16 -10.33 -10.32
C PRO A 221 -11.11 -9.21 -9.92
N VAL A 222 -12.14 -8.98 -10.72
CA VAL A 222 -13.14 -7.93 -10.46
C VAL A 222 -13.93 -8.21 -9.18
N ARG A 223 -14.36 -9.44 -8.99
CA ARG A 223 -15.06 -9.84 -7.77
C ARG A 223 -14.14 -9.81 -6.56
N MET A 224 -12.88 -10.21 -6.73
CA MET A 224 -11.88 -10.15 -5.67
C MET A 224 -11.59 -8.70 -5.24
N ALA A 225 -11.52 -7.77 -6.18
CA ALA A 225 -11.33 -6.35 -5.89
C ALA A 225 -12.48 -5.77 -5.03
N LYS A 226 -13.72 -6.14 -5.33
CA LYS A 226 -14.88 -5.77 -4.49
C LYS A 226 -14.78 -6.33 -3.08
N ALA A 227 -14.30 -7.57 -2.95
CA ALA A 227 -14.10 -8.20 -1.63
C ALA A 227 -13.00 -7.49 -0.83
N PHE A 228 -11.88 -7.11 -1.45
CA PHE A 228 -10.83 -6.32 -0.81
C PHE A 228 -11.32 -4.93 -0.38
N ARG A 229 -12.08 -4.25 -1.24
CA ARG A 229 -12.69 -2.97 -0.91
C ARG A 229 -13.56 -3.08 0.34
N ALA A 230 -14.48 -4.04 0.36
CA ALA A 230 -15.37 -4.26 1.51
C ALA A 230 -14.59 -4.59 2.79
N ALA A 231 -13.52 -5.37 2.70
CA ALA A 231 -12.66 -5.70 3.83
C ALA A 231 -11.91 -4.49 4.40
N VAL A 232 -11.38 -3.63 3.54
CA VAL A 232 -10.72 -2.37 3.94
C VAL A 232 -11.71 -1.43 4.62
N GLU A 233 -12.91 -1.27 4.05
CA GLU A 233 -13.97 -0.45 4.63
C GLU A 233 -14.43 -0.99 6.00
N ALA A 234 -14.62 -2.30 6.13
CA ALA A 234 -15.03 -2.94 7.38
C ALA A 234 -13.96 -2.84 8.47
N GLY A 235 -12.69 -3.14 8.14
CA GLY A 235 -11.59 -3.06 9.09
C GLY A 235 -11.35 -1.63 9.58
N ARG A 236 -11.45 -0.64 8.68
CA ARG A 236 -11.35 0.78 9.07
C ARG A 236 -12.49 1.20 9.99
N ALA A 237 -13.71 0.84 9.68
CA ALA A 237 -14.86 1.13 10.53
C ALA A 237 -14.72 0.48 11.92
N ALA A 238 -14.24 -0.76 11.99
CA ALA A 238 -13.97 -1.44 13.26
C ALA A 238 -12.91 -0.72 14.09
N TYR A 239 -11.82 -0.27 13.47
CA TYR A 239 -10.79 0.54 14.12
C TYR A 239 -11.34 1.86 14.69
N GLU A 240 -12.14 2.59 13.91
CA GLU A 240 -12.71 3.90 14.28
C GLU A 240 -13.72 3.81 15.42
N ILE A 241 -14.50 2.72 15.45
CA ILE A 241 -15.48 2.46 16.52
C ILE A 241 -14.76 1.95 17.78
N GLY A 242 -13.68 1.24 17.61
CA GLY A 242 -12.96 0.52 18.66
C GLY A 242 -13.42 -0.93 18.81
N LEU A 243 -12.45 -1.84 18.82
CA LEU A 243 -12.70 -3.26 19.04
C LEU A 243 -12.98 -3.55 20.52
N GLY A 244 -13.80 -4.58 20.79
CA GLY A 244 -14.00 -5.09 22.15
C GLY A 244 -12.70 -5.55 22.79
N LEU A 245 -12.62 -5.42 24.11
CA LEU A 245 -11.45 -5.86 24.88
C LEU A 245 -11.23 -7.38 24.74
N LYS A 246 -9.99 -7.78 24.51
CA LYS A 246 -9.58 -9.19 24.63
C LYS A 246 -9.47 -9.52 26.10
N LEU A 247 -10.25 -10.50 26.57
CA LEU A 247 -10.25 -10.97 27.93
C LEU A 247 -9.50 -12.31 28.01
N GLU A 248 -8.78 -12.54 29.10
CA GLU A 248 -8.15 -13.84 29.38
C GLU A 248 -9.15 -14.93 29.70
N HIS A 249 -10.30 -14.55 30.29
CA HIS A 249 -11.35 -15.47 30.69
C HIS A 249 -12.67 -15.15 29.97
N ALA A 250 -13.52 -16.16 29.87
CA ALA A 250 -14.84 -16.00 29.33
C ALA A 250 -15.68 -15.04 30.20
N SER A 251 -16.39 -14.13 29.56
CA SER A 251 -17.38 -13.25 30.18
C SER A 251 -18.75 -13.58 29.63
N ALA A 252 -19.71 -13.95 30.50
CA ALA A 252 -21.05 -14.31 30.07
C ALA A 252 -21.78 -13.09 29.49
N THR A 253 -22.32 -13.25 28.28
CA THR A 253 -23.11 -12.20 27.59
C THR A 253 -24.55 -12.11 28.11
N SER A 254 -25.03 -13.14 28.79
CA SER A 254 -26.35 -13.19 29.43
C SER A 254 -26.22 -13.47 30.90
N PRO A 255 -27.10 -12.90 31.78
CA PRO A 255 -27.10 -13.21 33.21
C PRO A 255 -27.37 -14.71 33.38
N LEU A 256 -26.39 -15.49 33.88
CA LEU A 256 -26.50 -16.93 34.03
C LEU A 256 -27.52 -17.33 35.10
N THR A 257 -28.03 -16.41 35.91
CA THR A 257 -28.84 -16.72 37.11
C THR A 257 -30.16 -15.96 37.21
N ALA A 258 -30.52 -15.14 36.25
CA ALA A 258 -31.72 -14.27 36.36
C ALA A 258 -33.04 -15.05 36.36
N PHE A 259 -33.09 -16.30 35.81
CA PHE A 259 -34.27 -17.14 35.78
C PHE A 259 -34.27 -18.24 36.87
N LEU A 260 -33.17 -18.36 37.62
CA LEU A 260 -33.06 -19.33 38.74
C LEU A 260 -33.44 -18.75 40.10
N LYS A 261 -33.79 -17.49 40.14
CA LYS A 261 -34.28 -16.79 41.34
C LYS A 261 -35.78 -16.50 41.15
N GLY A 262 -36.55 -17.55 40.93
CA GLY A 262 -38.00 -17.53 41.05
C GLY A 262 -38.43 -18.28 42.29
#